data_296888cde7c5fd00407c5f6365276066
#
_entry.id   296888cde7c5fd00407c5f6365276066
#
_cell.length_a   1.000
_cell.length_b   1.000
_cell.length_c   1.000
_cell.angle_alpha   90.00
_cell.angle_beta   90.00
_cell.angle_gamma   90.00
#
_symmetry.space_group_name_H-M   'P 1'
#
loop_
_entity.id
_entity.type
_entity.pdbx_description
1 polymer ?
#
loop_
_entity_poly.entity_id
_entity_poly.type
_entity_poly.pdbx_seq_one_letter_code
_entity_poly.pdbx_strand_id
1 'polypeptide(L)'
;MKKILIVTRSMYKNGGVESSLLNLLDEVGSMYDIDVLAFAISNDYKDKLKKKANIIETNRWLELLGKEQSYYSKKDIFYYIRFLLVIFCRFFGNSLVLKYVLNSAKIKKHYDVAISYIQAASKFALSDGNNQFVIDYILSDEKMVFIHSDYEHENFNNSYHNNLYKRFDKIVTVSENCKKKIIKCV
;
A
#
# COMPACT_ATOMS: atom_id res chain seq x y z
N MET A 1 -21.43 5.88 11.22
CA MET A 1 -20.14 5.14 11.41
C MET A 1 -19.05 5.93 10.69
N LYS A 2 -17.83 5.97 11.27
CA LYS A 2 -16.68 6.56 10.57
C LYS A 2 -16.33 5.73 9.34
N LYS A 3 -15.97 6.40 8.26
CA LYS A 3 -15.57 5.79 6.98
C LYS A 3 -14.06 5.68 6.91
N ILE A 4 -13.54 4.48 6.79
CA ILE A 4 -12.10 4.20 6.78
C ILE A 4 -11.72 3.59 5.43
N LEU A 5 -10.68 4.11 4.80
CA LEU A 5 -10.04 3.46 3.66
C LEU A 5 -8.74 2.80 4.11
N ILE A 6 -8.58 1.52 3.82
CA ILE A 6 -7.32 0.81 4.00
C ILE A 6 -6.73 0.49 2.62
N VAL A 7 -5.54 1.01 2.38
CA VAL A 7 -4.79 0.77 1.13
C VAL A 7 -3.62 -0.14 1.43
N THR A 8 -3.54 -1.25 0.71
CA THR A 8 -2.39 -2.17 0.77
C THR A 8 -1.86 -2.47 -0.62
N ARG A 9 -0.57 -2.81 -0.70
CA ARG A 9 0.07 -3.12 -1.98
C ARG A 9 -0.45 -4.43 -2.58
N SER A 10 -0.56 -5.48 -1.76
CA SER A 10 -0.88 -6.82 -2.25
C SER A 10 -1.65 -7.63 -1.22
N MET A 11 -2.66 -8.37 -1.69
CA MET A 11 -3.36 -9.44 -0.99
C MET A 11 -3.35 -10.68 -1.89
N TYR A 12 -2.15 -11.15 -2.24
CA TYR A 12 -1.95 -12.19 -3.26
C TYR A 12 -1.22 -13.43 -2.74
N LYS A 13 -0.39 -13.26 -1.71
CA LYS A 13 0.36 -14.32 -1.04
C LYS A 13 -0.07 -14.41 0.42
N ASN A 14 0.09 -15.59 1.02
CA ASN A 14 -0.05 -15.73 2.46
C ASN A 14 1.20 -15.15 3.13
N GLY A 15 1.02 -14.10 3.91
CA GLY A 15 2.08 -13.41 4.64
C GLY A 15 1.58 -12.82 5.95
N GLY A 16 2.51 -12.32 6.75
CA GLY A 16 2.19 -11.73 8.05
C GLY A 16 1.33 -10.47 7.93
N VAL A 17 1.59 -9.63 6.93
CA VAL A 17 0.84 -8.38 6.71
C VAL A 17 -0.61 -8.68 6.29
N GLU A 18 -0.80 -9.64 5.37
CA GLU A 18 -2.11 -10.06 4.91
C GLU A 18 -2.95 -10.69 6.03
N SER A 19 -2.33 -11.55 6.84
CA SER A 19 -2.98 -12.16 8.01
C SER A 19 -3.30 -11.13 9.08
N SER A 20 -2.39 -10.19 9.33
CA SER A 20 -2.59 -9.08 10.27
C SER A 20 -3.76 -8.18 9.83
N LEU A 21 -3.89 -7.89 8.52
CA LEU A 21 -5.02 -7.11 8.01
C LEU A 21 -6.35 -7.84 8.22
N LEU A 22 -6.42 -9.14 7.93
CA LEU A 22 -7.64 -9.92 8.15
C LEU A 22 -8.05 -9.95 9.62
N ASN A 23 -7.08 -10.11 10.54
CA ASN A 23 -7.34 -10.08 11.98
C ASN A 23 -7.81 -8.69 12.44
N LEU A 24 -7.18 -7.62 11.93
CA LEU A 24 -7.64 -6.25 12.21
C LEU A 24 -9.09 -6.06 11.78
N LEU A 25 -9.46 -6.52 10.59
CA LEU A 25 -10.81 -6.40 10.08
C LEU A 25 -11.82 -7.26 10.87
N ASP A 26 -11.40 -8.38 11.45
CA ASP A 26 -12.24 -9.17 12.37
C ASP A 26 -12.59 -8.39 13.64
N GLU A 27 -11.65 -7.64 14.16
CA GLU A 27 -11.83 -6.87 15.40
C GLU A 27 -12.64 -5.58 15.17
N VAL A 28 -12.37 -4.84 14.08
CA VAL A 28 -12.93 -3.50 13.92
C VAL A 28 -13.99 -3.40 12.82
N GLY A 29 -14.20 -4.42 11.99
CA GLY A 29 -15.08 -4.35 10.82
C GLY A 29 -16.54 -4.08 11.14
N SER A 30 -17.02 -4.48 12.32
CA SER A 30 -18.39 -4.19 12.78
C SER A 30 -18.56 -2.77 13.35
N MET A 31 -17.46 -2.09 13.67
CA MET A 31 -17.48 -0.75 14.31
C MET A 31 -17.39 0.40 13.32
N TYR A 32 -16.85 0.13 12.11
CA TYR A 32 -16.56 1.14 11.09
C TYR A 32 -17.06 0.73 9.71
N ASP A 33 -17.33 1.72 8.84
CA ASP A 33 -17.56 1.49 7.40
C ASP A 33 -16.21 1.44 6.70
N ILE A 34 -15.73 0.23 6.39
CA ILE A 34 -14.37 0.02 5.90
C ILE A 34 -14.37 -0.35 4.43
N ASP A 35 -13.68 0.45 3.64
CA ASP A 35 -13.30 0.13 2.26
C ASP A 35 -11.85 -0.36 2.23
N VAL A 36 -11.57 -1.42 1.49
CA VAL A 36 -10.22 -1.96 1.28
C VAL A 36 -9.85 -1.86 -0.20
N LEU A 37 -8.73 -1.24 -0.47
CA LEU A 37 -8.08 -1.18 -1.78
C LEU A 37 -6.75 -1.94 -1.72
N ALA A 38 -6.66 -3.09 -2.37
CA ALA A 38 -5.39 -3.77 -2.62
C ALA A 38 -5.00 -3.58 -4.09
N PHE A 39 -3.78 -3.12 -4.39
CA PHE A 39 -3.34 -2.94 -5.78
C PHE A 39 -3.35 -4.25 -6.56
N ALA A 40 -3.09 -5.37 -5.87
CA ALA A 40 -3.29 -6.70 -6.41
C ALA A 40 -3.95 -7.60 -5.36
N ILE A 41 -4.96 -8.36 -5.79
CA ILE A 41 -5.72 -9.24 -4.91
C ILE A 41 -6.02 -10.56 -5.61
N SER A 42 -5.88 -11.70 -4.92
CA SER A 42 -6.32 -13.00 -5.41
C SER A 42 -7.80 -13.23 -5.11
N ASN A 43 -8.43 -14.16 -5.83
CA ASN A 43 -9.84 -14.51 -5.60
C ASN A 43 -10.09 -15.00 -4.17
N ASP A 44 -9.18 -15.83 -3.62
CA ASP A 44 -9.30 -16.34 -2.26
C ASP A 44 -9.33 -15.22 -1.21
N TYR A 45 -8.50 -14.19 -1.40
CA TYR A 45 -8.51 -13.02 -0.51
C TYR A 45 -9.72 -12.10 -0.75
N LYS A 46 -10.20 -11.98 -1.99
CA LYS A 46 -11.47 -11.27 -2.27
C LYS A 46 -12.62 -11.87 -1.47
N ASP A 47 -12.75 -13.19 -1.46
CA ASP A 47 -13.84 -13.87 -0.76
C ASP A 47 -13.73 -13.75 0.76
N LYS A 48 -12.51 -13.74 1.31
CA LYS A 48 -12.26 -13.48 2.74
C LYS A 48 -12.59 -12.04 3.12
N LEU A 49 -12.16 -11.07 2.31
CA LEU A 49 -12.35 -9.64 2.59
C LEU A 49 -13.80 -9.20 2.43
N LYS A 50 -14.56 -9.69 1.43
CA LYS A 50 -15.97 -9.35 1.21
C LYS A 50 -16.88 -9.62 2.42
N LYS A 51 -16.47 -10.53 3.30
CA LYS A 51 -17.19 -10.84 4.54
C LYS A 51 -16.94 -9.81 5.65
N LYS A 52 -15.97 -8.93 5.50
CA LYS A 52 -15.44 -8.07 6.57
C LYS A 52 -15.40 -6.58 6.20
N ALA A 53 -15.29 -6.27 4.91
CA ALA A 53 -15.15 -4.91 4.41
C ALA A 53 -15.63 -4.82 2.95
N ASN A 54 -15.87 -3.59 2.48
CA ASN A 54 -16.14 -3.35 1.07
C ASN A 54 -14.82 -3.35 0.29
N ILE A 55 -14.79 -4.01 -0.87
CA ILE A 55 -13.59 -4.05 -1.71
C ILE A 55 -13.75 -3.03 -2.84
N ILE A 56 -12.76 -2.14 -2.95
CA ILE A 56 -12.64 -1.26 -4.11
C ILE A 56 -11.92 -2.02 -5.23
N GLU A 57 -12.62 -2.20 -6.34
CA GLU A 57 -12.03 -2.86 -7.52
C GLU A 57 -10.92 -1.99 -8.13
N THR A 58 -9.84 -2.64 -8.51
CA THR A 58 -8.67 -2.01 -9.09
C THR A 58 -8.58 -2.28 -10.59
N ASN A 59 -7.74 -1.51 -11.28
CA ASN A 59 -7.45 -1.70 -12.68
C ASN A 59 -6.09 -2.41 -12.89
N ARG A 60 -5.87 -2.90 -14.11
CA ARG A 60 -4.64 -3.62 -14.45
C ARG A 60 -3.35 -2.80 -14.32
N TRP A 61 -3.44 -1.46 -14.35
CA TRP A 61 -2.29 -0.59 -14.15
C TRP A 61 -1.82 -0.60 -12.69
N LEU A 62 -2.78 -0.55 -11.72
CA LEU A 62 -2.43 -0.72 -10.29
C LEU A 62 -1.87 -2.10 -10.00
N GLU A 63 -2.35 -3.14 -10.66
CA GLU A 63 -1.80 -4.49 -10.50
C GLU A 63 -0.30 -4.56 -10.80
N LEU A 64 0.23 -3.72 -11.71
CA LEU A 64 1.67 -3.65 -12.00
C LEU A 64 2.49 -3.30 -10.76
N LEU A 65 1.93 -2.53 -9.84
CA LEU A 65 2.56 -2.14 -8.58
C LEU A 65 2.39 -3.20 -7.47
N GLY A 66 1.30 -3.97 -7.52
CA GLY A 66 0.96 -4.97 -6.49
C GLY A 66 1.45 -6.39 -6.76
N LYS A 67 1.54 -6.80 -8.03
CA LYS A 67 1.97 -8.15 -8.44
C LYS A 67 3.47 -8.21 -8.73
N GLU A 68 4.09 -9.37 -8.46
CA GLU A 68 5.45 -9.67 -8.91
C GLU A 68 5.45 -10.18 -10.36
N GLN A 69 6.64 -10.16 -11.02
CA GLN A 69 6.80 -10.59 -12.41
C GLN A 69 6.35 -12.03 -12.65
N SER A 70 6.58 -12.91 -11.67
CA SER A 70 6.24 -14.35 -11.73
C SER A 70 4.74 -14.64 -11.84
N TYR A 71 3.89 -13.67 -11.47
CA TYR A 71 2.42 -13.82 -11.55
C TYR A 71 1.82 -13.40 -12.89
N TYR A 72 2.63 -12.93 -13.82
CA TYR A 72 2.17 -12.61 -15.17
C TYR A 72 2.51 -13.72 -16.13
N SER A 73 1.56 -14.12 -16.97
CA SER A 73 1.82 -15.02 -18.09
C SER A 73 2.70 -14.31 -19.13
N LYS A 74 3.68 -15.02 -19.69
CA LYS A 74 4.49 -14.51 -20.81
C LYS A 74 3.67 -14.22 -22.08
N LYS A 75 2.43 -14.71 -22.16
CA LYS A 75 1.47 -14.38 -23.23
C LYS A 75 0.75 -13.05 -22.99
N ASP A 76 0.84 -12.48 -21.81
CA ASP A 76 0.19 -11.22 -21.44
C ASP A 76 1.12 -10.04 -21.73
N ILE A 77 0.61 -9.04 -22.46
CA ILE A 77 1.36 -7.81 -22.75
C ILE A 77 1.84 -7.11 -21.47
N PHE A 78 1.09 -7.21 -20.36
CA PHE A 78 1.46 -6.63 -19.07
C PHE A 78 2.71 -7.26 -18.45
N TYR A 79 3.07 -8.49 -18.85
CA TYR A 79 4.37 -9.08 -18.50
C TYR A 79 5.53 -8.23 -19.00
N TYR A 80 5.48 -7.83 -20.26
CA TYR A 80 6.54 -7.04 -20.90
C TYR A 80 6.51 -5.59 -20.44
N ILE A 81 5.32 -5.00 -20.30
CA ILE A 81 5.17 -3.64 -19.77
C ILE A 81 5.80 -3.57 -18.37
N ARG A 82 5.47 -4.51 -17.48
CA ARG A 82 6.03 -4.55 -16.14
C ARG A 82 7.55 -4.72 -16.15
N PHE A 83 8.07 -5.60 -17.00
CA PHE A 83 9.50 -5.83 -17.15
C PHE A 83 10.23 -4.53 -17.52
N LEU A 84 9.74 -3.80 -18.51
CA LEU A 84 10.31 -2.52 -18.93
C LEU A 84 10.20 -1.45 -17.83
N LEU A 85 9.08 -1.39 -17.12
CA LEU A 85 8.89 -0.46 -16.00
C LEU A 85 9.83 -0.76 -14.84
N VAL A 86 10.11 -2.03 -14.54
CA VAL A 86 11.10 -2.43 -13.52
C VAL A 86 12.48 -1.92 -13.89
N ILE A 87 12.90 -2.10 -15.15
CA ILE A 87 14.18 -1.59 -15.65
C ILE A 87 14.21 -0.06 -15.53
N PHE A 88 13.17 0.61 -16.03
CA PHE A 88 13.07 2.06 -15.95
C PHE A 88 13.19 2.58 -14.50
N CYS A 89 12.42 2.01 -13.56
CA CYS A 89 12.46 2.41 -12.16
C CYS A 89 13.84 2.20 -11.54
N ARG A 90 14.56 1.15 -11.94
CA ARG A 90 15.90 0.84 -11.41
C ARG A 90 16.93 1.91 -11.76
N PHE A 91 16.81 2.53 -12.94
CA PHE A 91 17.75 3.58 -13.40
C PHE A 91 17.28 4.99 -13.05
N PHE A 92 15.98 5.27 -13.16
CA PHE A 92 15.43 6.62 -13.08
C PHE A 92 14.58 6.86 -11.83
N GLY A 93 14.34 5.83 -11.01
CA GLY A 93 13.43 5.89 -9.89
C GLY A 93 11.96 5.70 -10.30
N ASN A 94 11.09 5.48 -9.32
CA ASN A 94 9.69 5.11 -9.54
C ASN A 94 8.73 6.31 -9.61
N SER A 95 9.17 7.51 -9.29
CA SER A 95 8.32 8.70 -9.10
C SER A 95 7.40 8.98 -10.29
N LEU A 96 7.95 8.96 -11.52
CA LEU A 96 7.16 9.21 -12.73
C LEU A 96 6.14 8.10 -12.98
N VAL A 97 6.57 6.84 -12.83
CA VAL A 97 5.70 5.67 -13.03
C VAL A 97 4.56 5.69 -12.01
N LEU A 98 4.86 5.92 -10.74
CA LEU A 98 3.85 6.03 -9.69
C LEU A 98 2.85 7.15 -10.00
N LYS A 99 3.30 8.33 -10.39
CA LYS A 99 2.42 9.45 -10.74
C LYS A 99 1.39 9.07 -11.81
N TYR A 100 1.82 8.39 -12.89
CA TYR A 100 0.90 8.01 -13.98
C TYR A 100 -0.01 6.86 -13.58
N VAL A 101 0.54 5.82 -12.95
CA VAL A 101 -0.23 4.63 -12.57
C VAL A 101 -1.25 4.94 -11.48
N LEU A 102 -0.86 5.66 -10.43
CA LEU A 102 -1.76 5.99 -9.32
C LEU A 102 -2.86 6.96 -9.75
N ASN A 103 -2.56 7.87 -10.68
CA ASN A 103 -3.57 8.77 -11.22
C ASN A 103 -4.70 8.04 -11.97
N SER A 104 -4.46 6.82 -12.47
CA SER A 104 -5.47 6.01 -13.15
C SER A 104 -6.58 5.49 -12.24
N ALA A 105 -6.38 5.53 -10.94
CA ALA A 105 -7.27 4.93 -9.94
C ALA A 105 -7.76 5.92 -8.87
N LYS A 106 -7.90 7.19 -9.23
CA LYS A 106 -8.39 8.24 -8.31
C LYS A 106 -9.74 7.87 -7.69
N ILE A 107 -9.80 7.97 -6.36
CA ILE A 107 -11.03 7.79 -5.59
C ILE A 107 -11.54 9.18 -5.22
N LYS A 108 -12.79 9.48 -5.61
CA LYS A 108 -13.44 10.77 -5.29
C LYS A 108 -14.17 10.77 -3.94
N LYS A 109 -14.34 9.58 -3.32
CA LYS A 109 -14.98 9.43 -2.01
C LYS A 109 -14.11 10.04 -0.94
N HIS A 110 -14.72 10.78 0.00
CA HIS A 110 -14.05 11.31 1.20
C HIS A 110 -14.13 10.29 2.33
N TYR A 111 -13.04 10.16 3.10
CA TYR A 111 -12.93 9.27 4.25
C TYR A 111 -12.58 10.06 5.53
N ASP A 112 -13.04 9.60 6.68
CA ASP A 112 -12.59 10.15 7.97
C ASP A 112 -11.12 9.78 8.21
N VAL A 113 -10.72 8.55 7.84
CA VAL A 113 -9.34 8.07 7.97
C VAL A 113 -8.92 7.31 6.72
N ALA A 114 -7.74 7.59 6.20
CA ALA A 114 -7.10 6.81 5.14
C ALA A 114 -5.80 6.18 5.66
N ILE A 115 -5.68 4.87 5.53
CA ILE A 115 -4.58 4.08 6.08
C ILE A 115 -3.76 3.46 4.95
N SER A 116 -2.47 3.74 4.92
CA SER A 116 -1.50 2.93 4.16
C SER A 116 -1.04 1.77 5.03
N TYR A 117 -1.48 0.55 4.72
CA TYR A 117 -1.30 -0.62 5.58
C TYR A 117 0.05 -1.33 5.41
N ILE A 118 0.99 -0.73 4.72
CA ILE A 118 2.35 -1.26 4.56
C ILE A 118 3.32 -0.10 4.32
N GLN A 119 4.54 -0.25 4.80
CA GLN A 119 5.63 0.70 4.57
C GLN A 119 5.99 0.82 3.08
N ALA A 120 6.57 1.95 2.71
CA ALA A 120 7.11 2.17 1.37
C ALA A 120 8.31 1.27 1.11
N ALA A 121 8.46 0.85 -0.14
CA ALA A 121 9.66 0.17 -0.62
C ALA A 121 10.75 1.19 -1.02
N SER A 122 11.78 0.75 -1.73
CA SER A 122 12.82 1.63 -2.26
C SER A 122 12.27 2.54 -3.36
N LYS A 123 12.77 3.78 -3.44
CA LYS A 123 12.48 4.70 -4.55
C LYS A 123 12.81 4.17 -5.95
N PHE A 124 13.56 3.07 -6.02
CA PHE A 124 13.93 2.38 -7.25
C PHE A 124 13.10 1.11 -7.51
N ALA A 125 12.20 0.74 -6.61
CA ALA A 125 11.32 -0.40 -6.77
C ALA A 125 10.02 0.00 -7.49
N LEU A 126 9.60 -0.80 -8.47
CA LEU A 126 8.29 -0.63 -9.10
C LEU A 126 7.15 -1.00 -8.14
N SER A 127 7.34 -2.07 -7.35
CA SER A 127 6.32 -2.59 -6.42
C SER A 127 6.24 -1.71 -5.16
N ASP A 128 5.59 -0.57 -5.30
CA ASP A 128 5.40 0.45 -4.25
C ASP A 128 4.17 1.31 -4.58
N GLY A 129 4.00 2.45 -3.90
CA GLY A 129 3.05 3.48 -4.25
C GLY A 129 1.82 3.58 -3.34
N ASN A 130 1.58 2.62 -2.44
CA ASN A 130 0.44 2.67 -1.51
C ASN A 130 0.51 3.89 -0.57
N ASN A 131 1.70 4.27 -0.11
CA ASN A 131 1.90 5.46 0.72
C ASN A 131 1.61 6.73 -0.08
N GLN A 132 2.19 6.87 -1.27
CA GLN A 132 1.95 8.01 -2.17
C GLN A 132 0.48 8.08 -2.58
N PHE A 133 -0.18 6.93 -2.79
CA PHE A 133 -1.59 6.90 -3.12
C PHE A 133 -2.46 7.50 -2.01
N VAL A 134 -2.24 7.09 -0.77
CA VAL A 134 -2.96 7.65 0.40
C VAL A 134 -2.68 9.14 0.54
N ILE A 135 -1.41 9.57 0.40
CA ILE A 135 -1.03 10.96 0.59
C ILE A 135 -1.58 11.87 -0.50
N ASP A 136 -1.43 11.48 -1.78
CA ASP A 136 -1.59 12.40 -2.91
C ASP A 136 -2.94 12.23 -3.64
N TYR A 137 -3.63 11.08 -3.49
CA TYR A 137 -4.81 10.76 -4.29
C TYR A 137 -6.07 10.48 -3.46
N ILE A 138 -5.97 10.39 -2.12
CA ILE A 138 -7.12 10.14 -1.24
C ILE A 138 -7.49 11.43 -0.50
N LEU A 139 -8.80 11.73 -0.53
CA LEU A 139 -9.40 12.79 0.29
C LEU A 139 -9.79 12.19 1.65
N SER A 140 -9.14 12.65 2.72
CA SER A 140 -9.43 12.20 4.09
C SER A 140 -9.07 13.26 5.11
N ASP A 141 -9.72 13.20 6.29
CA ASP A 141 -9.46 14.10 7.42
C ASP A 141 -8.13 13.73 8.10
N GLU A 142 -7.83 12.43 8.18
CA GLU A 142 -6.62 11.91 8.81
C GLU A 142 -5.96 10.86 7.91
N LYS A 143 -4.64 10.89 7.81
CA LYS A 143 -3.81 9.92 7.07
C LYS A 143 -2.86 9.18 7.99
N MET A 144 -2.90 7.85 7.93
CA MET A 144 -2.09 6.99 8.78
C MET A 144 -1.26 6.03 7.94
N VAL A 145 -0.09 5.66 8.46
CA VAL A 145 0.74 4.61 7.86
C VAL A 145 1.09 3.54 8.89
N PHE A 146 1.02 2.28 8.47
CA PHE A 146 1.48 1.12 9.25
C PHE A 146 2.86 0.68 8.76
N ILE A 147 3.77 0.44 9.70
CA ILE A 147 5.12 -0.03 9.43
C ILE A 147 5.30 -1.38 10.11
N HIS A 148 5.40 -2.44 9.30
CA HIS A 148 5.42 -3.84 9.73
C HIS A 148 6.82 -4.43 9.87
N SER A 149 7.88 -3.68 9.55
CA SER A 149 9.26 -4.14 9.63
C SER A 149 10.14 -3.25 10.50
N ASP A 150 11.31 -3.73 10.84
CA ASP A 150 12.32 -2.94 11.54
C ASP A 150 12.89 -1.86 10.61
N TYR A 151 12.67 -0.61 10.98
CA TYR A 151 12.99 0.57 10.17
C TYR A 151 14.48 0.73 9.86
N GLU A 152 15.37 0.35 10.79
CA GLU A 152 16.81 0.42 10.58
C GLU A 152 17.35 -0.77 9.80
N HIS A 153 16.82 -1.96 10.07
CA HIS A 153 17.31 -3.19 9.45
C HIS A 153 17.05 -3.23 7.94
N GLU A 154 15.94 -2.66 7.50
CA GLU A 154 15.54 -2.60 6.08
C GLU A 154 16.13 -1.38 5.32
N ASN A 155 17.08 -0.64 5.93
CA ASN A 155 17.66 0.59 5.36
C ASN A 155 16.60 1.65 5.00
N PHE A 156 15.48 1.69 5.73
CA PHE A 156 14.44 2.70 5.52
C PHE A 156 14.78 4.05 6.15
N ASN A 157 15.82 4.12 7.00
CA ASN A 157 16.31 5.38 7.55
C ASN A 157 17.11 6.15 6.50
N ASN A 158 16.41 6.79 5.59
CA ASN A 158 16.98 7.66 4.57
C ASN A 158 16.03 8.83 4.24
N SER A 159 16.55 9.85 3.57
CA SER A 159 15.80 11.08 3.27
C SER A 159 14.48 10.84 2.50
N TYR A 160 14.42 9.82 1.64
CA TYR A 160 13.22 9.50 0.89
C TYR A 160 12.09 9.04 1.81
N HIS A 161 12.36 8.05 2.67
CA HIS A 161 11.35 7.53 3.60
C HIS A 161 10.99 8.54 4.68
N ASN A 162 11.98 9.23 5.25
CA ASN A 162 11.75 10.21 6.30
C ASN A 162 10.86 11.35 5.79
N ASN A 163 11.12 11.88 4.59
CA ASN A 163 10.26 12.91 3.98
C ASN A 163 8.87 12.41 3.62
N LEU A 164 8.75 11.13 3.23
CA LEU A 164 7.46 10.53 2.91
C LEU A 164 6.60 10.39 4.19
N TYR A 165 7.18 9.85 5.27
CA TYR A 165 6.44 9.58 6.50
C TYR A 165 6.05 10.84 7.28
N LYS A 166 6.81 11.94 7.16
CA LYS A 166 6.43 13.26 7.71
C LYS A 166 5.10 13.82 7.15
N ARG A 167 4.63 13.28 6.05
CA ARG A 167 3.36 13.69 5.41
C ARG A 167 2.13 12.95 5.94
N PHE A 168 2.33 11.99 6.83
CA PHE A 168 1.24 11.30 7.53
C PHE A 168 0.97 11.95 8.89
N ASP A 169 -0.29 11.98 9.30
CA ASP A 169 -0.69 12.50 10.60
C ASP A 169 -0.30 11.54 11.73
N LYS A 170 -0.32 10.22 11.44
CA LYS A 170 0.05 9.17 12.40
C LYS A 170 0.86 8.05 11.76
N ILE A 171 1.82 7.54 12.53
CA ILE A 171 2.62 6.36 12.17
C ILE A 171 2.35 5.27 13.22
N VAL A 172 1.89 4.11 12.79
CA VAL A 172 1.67 2.93 13.62
C VAL A 172 2.78 1.92 13.38
N THR A 173 3.35 1.40 14.44
CA THR A 173 4.45 0.43 14.36
C THR A 173 4.09 -0.85 15.10
N VAL A 174 4.67 -1.96 14.68
CA VAL A 174 4.40 -3.30 15.25
C VAL A 174 5.07 -3.54 16.61
N SER A 175 5.98 -2.66 17.05
CA SER A 175 6.66 -2.80 18.34
C SER A 175 7.16 -1.47 18.88
N GLU A 176 7.33 -1.38 20.20
CA GLU A 176 7.94 -0.21 20.87
C GLU A 176 9.38 0.03 20.40
N ASN A 177 10.12 -0.99 20.02
CA ASN A 177 11.46 -0.83 19.48
C ASN A 177 11.43 -0.13 18.11
N CYS A 178 10.55 -0.55 17.20
CA CYS A 178 10.34 0.13 15.92
C CYS A 178 9.91 1.59 16.12
N LYS A 179 9.00 1.86 17.08
CA LYS A 179 8.56 3.20 17.43
C LYS A 179 9.72 4.10 17.85
N LYS A 180 10.57 3.63 18.77
CA LYS A 180 11.75 4.40 19.24
C LYS A 180 12.71 4.75 18.10
N LYS A 181 12.89 3.84 17.14
CA LYS A 181 13.76 4.07 15.97
C LYS A 181 13.17 5.10 15.01
N ILE A 182 11.87 5.01 14.71
CA ILE A 182 11.20 5.95 13.81
C ILE A 182 11.17 7.37 14.39
N ILE A 183 10.87 7.55 15.67
CA ILE A 183 10.84 8.86 16.33
C ILE A 183 12.18 9.60 16.21
N LYS A 184 13.31 8.89 16.11
CA LYS A 184 14.64 9.49 15.92
C LYS A 184 14.87 9.98 14.48
N CYS A 185 14.08 9.52 13.52
CA CYS A 185 14.34 9.71 12.08
C CYS A 185 13.29 10.58 11.39
N VAL A 186 12.05 10.59 11.89
CA VAL A 186 10.89 11.30 11.34
C VAL A 186 10.43 12.38 12.32
#